data_8a2ecdfa8a89db11f6c5a8e0fa264160
#
_entry.id   8a2ecdfa8a89db11f6c5a8e0fa264160
#
_cell.length_a   1.000
_cell.length_b   1.000
_cell.length_c   1.000
_cell.angle_alpha   90.00
_cell.angle_beta   90.00
_cell.angle_gamma   90.00
#
_symmetry.space_group_name_H-M   'P 1'
#
loop_
_entity.id
_entity.type
_entity.pdbx_description
1 polymer ?
#
loop_
_entity_poly.entity_id
_entity_poly.type
_entity_poly.pdbx_seq_one_letter_code
_entity_poly.pdbx_strand_id
1 'polypeptide(L)'
;MASGVKFHPCFLLSYYLIGVLVTAHNFPQAQLIPYYGQHLMKASIGTPPVDIYGIIDTASDLVWTQCVPCDVCFNQIHPKFDPKKSSTYSEISCHSKKCQEWDQIHCSPQNSCNYVSGYTSGLSKGVLAKEKVTITSTSGQAVSFDIAFGCAHNNTINYNDHTTGLIALGLGPLSFPSQIGSKMFSYCLLPYGTEYIDPSITGKISFGNGSEVVGDGVVSTPFVAVGNQYYVTLEGISVGDTYVPFNSSSKVSMGNILIDSGSTLFALPPDFYNRLEVEVKKRISIEPMKNDTLLGNRLCYRTEITNDNGPILTVHFEGADVELKPIQIFNQPVRGYDIYCFAIINHAKTELADLGDQGLYGNYVQANFLIGFDLETRMVSFKPTDCTKL
;
A
#
# COMPACT_ATOMS: atom_id res chain seq x y z
N MET A 1 33.17 75.72 42.16
CA MET A 1 33.19 75.02 40.88
C MET A 1 32.81 73.55 41.13
N ALA A 2 31.57 73.19 40.93
CA ALA A 2 31.07 71.81 41.16
C ALA A 2 30.71 71.18 39.82
N SER A 3 31.43 70.12 39.49
CA SER A 3 31.26 69.37 38.26
C SER A 3 30.17 68.28 38.47
N GLY A 4 29.04 68.39 37.78
CA GLY A 4 27.96 67.43 37.89
C GLY A 4 28.19 66.24 36.91
N VAL A 5 28.19 65.03 37.44
CA VAL A 5 28.21 63.77 36.70
C VAL A 5 26.78 63.39 36.40
N LYS A 6 26.41 63.33 35.13
CA LYS A 6 25.13 62.81 34.67
C LYS A 6 25.20 61.24 34.51
N PHE A 7 24.42 60.54 35.32
CA PHE A 7 24.15 59.14 35.20
C PHE A 7 23.10 58.91 34.10
N HIS A 8 23.42 58.08 33.08
CA HIS A 8 22.46 57.57 32.12
C HIS A 8 21.98 56.19 32.60
N PRO A 9 20.68 55.92 32.62
CA PRO A 9 20.18 54.60 32.96
C PRO A 9 20.34 53.67 31.76
N CYS A 10 21.06 52.57 31.96
CA CYS A 10 21.20 51.47 31.00
C CYS A 10 19.94 50.63 31.08
N PHE A 11 19.08 50.69 30.04
CA PHE A 11 17.93 49.79 29.91
C PHE A 11 18.45 48.42 29.45
N LEU A 12 18.44 47.43 30.33
CA LEU A 12 18.61 46.02 30.01
C LEU A 12 17.31 45.51 29.40
N LEU A 13 17.27 45.36 28.07
CA LEU A 13 16.24 44.59 27.36
C LEU A 13 16.48 43.11 27.61
N SER A 14 15.70 42.51 28.50
CA SER A 14 15.61 41.06 28.65
C SER A 14 14.81 40.49 27.47
N TYR A 15 15.51 39.87 26.52
CA TYR A 15 14.88 39.01 25.47
C TYR A 15 14.38 37.73 26.13
N TYR A 16 13.07 37.63 26.35
CA TYR A 16 12.42 36.34 26.61
C TYR A 16 12.43 35.52 25.32
N LEU A 17 13.35 34.58 25.22
CA LEU A 17 13.28 33.48 24.27
C LEU A 17 12.10 32.58 24.67
N ILE A 18 10.93 32.79 24.02
CA ILE A 18 9.85 31.83 24.07
C ILE A 18 10.30 30.63 23.23
N GLY A 19 10.88 29.64 23.88
CA GLY A 19 11.12 28.34 23.31
C GLY A 19 9.76 27.70 23.00
N VAL A 20 9.37 27.68 21.74
CA VAL A 20 8.27 26.82 21.29
C VAL A 20 8.76 25.39 21.49
N LEU A 21 8.32 24.76 22.56
CA LEU A 21 8.43 23.31 22.75
C LEU A 21 7.60 22.67 21.63
N VAL A 22 8.24 22.36 20.51
CA VAL A 22 7.68 21.44 19.53
C VAL A 22 7.66 20.08 20.24
N THR A 23 6.51 19.74 20.81
CA THR A 23 6.27 18.37 21.26
C THR A 23 6.33 17.50 20.00
N ALA A 24 7.40 16.74 19.84
CA ALA A 24 7.48 15.72 18.82
C ALA A 24 6.33 14.73 19.09
N HIS A 25 5.25 14.85 18.34
CA HIS A 25 4.14 13.92 18.43
C HIS A 25 4.63 12.55 17.95
N ASN A 26 4.54 11.54 18.80
CA ASN A 26 4.91 10.17 18.50
C ASN A 26 3.76 9.48 17.77
N PHE A 27 3.90 9.31 16.44
CA PHE A 27 2.90 8.59 15.66
C PHE A 27 3.37 7.16 15.35
N PRO A 28 2.45 6.19 15.31
CA PRO A 28 2.76 4.84 14.86
C PRO A 28 3.27 4.86 13.42
N GLN A 29 4.42 4.23 13.21
CA GLN A 29 5.09 4.14 11.90
C GLN A 29 5.74 2.77 11.75
N ALA A 30 5.86 2.29 10.51
CA ALA A 30 6.60 1.08 10.19
C ALA A 30 7.41 1.24 8.90
N GLN A 31 8.45 0.42 8.77
CA GLN A 31 9.22 0.28 7.55
C GLN A 31 8.44 -0.54 6.53
N LEU A 32 8.54 -0.15 5.26
CA LEU A 32 8.08 -0.91 4.11
C LEU A 32 9.28 -1.40 3.31
N ILE A 33 9.44 -2.72 3.27
CA ILE A 33 10.54 -3.38 2.57
C ILE A 33 10.01 -3.81 1.21
N PRO A 34 10.55 -3.29 0.08
CA PRO A 34 10.18 -3.75 -1.24
C PRO A 34 10.71 -5.16 -1.46
N TYR A 35 9.92 -6.04 -2.06
CA TYR A 35 10.34 -7.39 -2.40
C TYR A 35 9.48 -8.00 -3.52
N TYR A 36 10.08 -8.20 -4.69
CA TYR A 36 9.43 -8.81 -5.87
C TYR A 36 8.05 -8.22 -6.23
N GLY A 37 7.96 -6.89 -6.28
CA GLY A 37 6.71 -6.20 -6.64
C GLY A 37 5.69 -6.10 -5.50
N GLN A 38 6.07 -6.47 -4.28
CA GLN A 38 5.29 -6.31 -3.07
C GLN A 38 6.00 -5.38 -2.09
N HIS A 39 5.26 -4.83 -1.13
CA HIS A 39 5.82 -4.00 -0.06
C HIS A 39 5.42 -4.61 1.28
N LEU A 40 6.43 -5.07 2.02
CA LEU A 40 6.25 -5.79 3.28
C LEU A 40 6.39 -4.83 4.44
N MET A 41 5.34 -4.67 5.23
CA MET A 41 5.40 -3.94 6.50
C MET A 41 6.09 -4.81 7.55
N LYS A 42 7.18 -4.28 8.11
CA LYS A 42 7.83 -4.92 9.27
C LYS A 42 7.07 -4.57 10.54
N ALA A 43 6.67 -5.58 11.29
CA ALA A 43 6.08 -5.49 12.62
C ALA A 43 6.56 -6.66 13.47
N SER A 44 6.20 -6.67 14.76
CA SER A 44 6.42 -7.83 15.64
C SER A 44 5.10 -8.26 16.26
N ILE A 45 4.91 -9.57 16.47
CA ILE A 45 3.70 -10.14 17.05
C ILE A 45 4.06 -11.03 18.25
N GLY A 46 3.23 -10.99 19.30
CA GLY A 46 3.36 -11.86 20.47
C GLY A 46 4.19 -11.30 21.62
N THR A 47 4.21 -12.08 22.71
CA THR A 47 5.00 -11.81 23.91
C THR A 47 5.68 -13.11 24.39
N PRO A 48 7.02 -13.26 24.19
CA PRO A 48 7.95 -12.31 23.60
C PRO A 48 7.67 -12.06 22.11
N PRO A 49 8.09 -10.88 21.55
CA PRO A 49 7.79 -10.50 20.19
C PRO A 49 8.58 -11.33 19.17
N VAL A 50 7.91 -11.68 18.09
CA VAL A 50 8.46 -12.35 16.89
C VAL A 50 8.25 -11.42 15.69
N ASP A 51 9.28 -11.18 14.90
CA ASP A 51 9.17 -10.32 13.72
C ASP A 51 8.29 -10.98 12.65
N ILE A 52 7.39 -10.17 12.07
CA ILE A 52 6.54 -10.52 10.94
C ILE A 52 6.73 -9.51 9.80
N TYR A 53 6.53 -9.98 8.58
CA TYR A 53 6.68 -9.21 7.34
C TYR A 53 5.43 -9.45 6.50
N GLY A 54 4.43 -8.60 6.67
CA GLY A 54 3.15 -8.72 5.99
C GLY A 54 3.06 -7.79 4.77
N ILE A 55 2.53 -8.30 3.67
CA ILE A 55 2.19 -7.46 2.51
C ILE A 55 1.17 -6.42 2.96
N ILE A 56 1.40 -5.14 2.68
CA ILE A 56 0.37 -4.11 2.89
C ILE A 56 -0.66 -4.18 1.77
N ASP A 57 -1.93 -4.26 2.15
CA ASP A 57 -3.01 -4.50 1.21
C ASP A 57 -4.24 -3.64 1.54
N THR A 58 -4.48 -2.61 0.71
CA THR A 58 -5.63 -1.71 0.85
C THR A 58 -6.93 -2.33 0.35
N ALA A 59 -6.86 -3.48 -0.33
CA ALA A 59 -8.02 -4.18 -0.86
C ALA A 59 -8.54 -5.31 0.04
N SER A 60 -7.93 -5.54 1.22
CA SER A 60 -8.35 -6.57 2.17
C SER A 60 -8.54 -6.07 3.60
N ASP A 61 -9.22 -6.89 4.43
CA ASP A 61 -9.63 -6.51 5.79
C ASP A 61 -9.04 -7.35 6.90
N LEU A 62 -8.45 -8.50 6.61
CA LEU A 62 -7.91 -9.37 7.67
C LEU A 62 -6.39 -9.25 7.75
N VAL A 63 -5.88 -8.81 8.88
CA VAL A 63 -4.45 -9.00 9.22
C VAL A 63 -4.24 -10.47 9.57
N TRP A 64 -3.28 -11.15 8.92
CA TRP A 64 -2.96 -12.55 9.24
C TRP A 64 -1.49 -12.86 9.05
N THR A 65 -1.01 -13.89 9.76
CA THR A 65 0.34 -14.46 9.58
C THR A 65 0.30 -15.98 9.69
N GLN A 66 1.27 -16.68 9.07
CA GLN A 66 1.38 -18.13 9.20
C GLN A 66 1.74 -18.52 10.63
N CYS A 67 0.98 -19.46 11.19
CA CYS A 67 1.15 -20.00 12.54
C CYS A 67 1.53 -21.49 12.52
N VAL A 68 2.14 -21.96 13.60
CA VAL A 68 2.32 -23.39 13.83
C VAL A 68 1.22 -23.94 14.75
N PRO A 69 0.74 -25.20 14.53
CA PRO A 69 1.08 -26.10 13.43
C PRO A 69 0.53 -25.58 12.10
N CYS A 70 1.16 -25.94 10.99
CA CYS A 70 0.70 -25.53 9.68
C CYS A 70 0.60 -26.74 8.75
N ASP A 71 -0.60 -27.05 8.32
CA ASP A 71 -0.89 -28.22 7.49
C ASP A 71 -0.52 -27.97 6.02
N VAL A 72 -0.85 -26.77 5.51
CA VAL A 72 -0.48 -26.29 4.17
C VAL A 72 0.03 -24.86 4.32
N CYS A 73 1.31 -24.65 4.05
CA CYS A 73 1.96 -23.35 4.15
C CYS A 73 2.85 -23.10 2.96
N PHE A 74 2.90 -21.84 2.51
CA PHE A 74 3.98 -21.40 1.63
C PHE A 74 5.30 -21.34 2.39
N ASN A 75 6.40 -21.47 1.67
CA ASN A 75 7.72 -21.40 2.27
C ASN A 75 8.02 -19.96 2.73
N GLN A 76 8.54 -19.80 3.95
CA GLN A 76 9.02 -18.52 4.48
C GLN A 76 10.34 -18.69 5.21
N ILE A 77 11.26 -17.74 5.06
CA ILE A 77 12.58 -17.74 5.69
C ILE A 77 12.51 -17.32 7.18
N HIS A 78 11.52 -16.49 7.52
CA HIS A 78 11.28 -16.07 8.90
C HIS A 78 10.53 -17.16 9.68
N PRO A 79 10.70 -17.26 11.01
CA PRO A 79 9.93 -18.21 11.81
C PRO A 79 8.42 -18.00 11.69
N LYS A 80 7.65 -19.10 11.58
CA LYS A 80 6.20 -19.04 11.74
C LYS A 80 5.87 -18.69 13.19
N PHE A 81 4.80 -17.93 13.39
CA PHE A 81 4.34 -17.60 14.73
C PHE A 81 3.89 -18.85 15.48
N ASP A 82 4.37 -19.02 16.72
CA ASP A 82 3.99 -20.15 17.59
C ASP A 82 3.07 -19.64 18.72
N PRO A 83 1.74 -19.84 18.62
CA PRO A 83 0.79 -19.38 19.62
C PRO A 83 1.10 -19.87 21.04
N LYS A 84 1.69 -21.07 21.17
CA LYS A 84 2.02 -21.68 22.49
C LYS A 84 3.18 -20.98 23.19
N LYS A 85 3.96 -20.18 22.46
CA LYS A 85 5.10 -19.42 23.01
C LYS A 85 4.74 -17.97 23.35
N SER A 86 3.53 -17.50 23.03
CA SER A 86 3.09 -16.15 23.37
C SER A 86 2.16 -16.13 24.57
N SER A 87 2.52 -15.36 25.57
CA SER A 87 1.71 -15.19 26.80
C SER A 87 0.48 -14.29 26.59
N THR A 88 0.42 -13.55 25.47
CA THR A 88 -0.67 -12.63 25.12
C THR A 88 -1.65 -13.20 24.09
N TYR A 89 -1.33 -14.39 23.54
CA TYR A 89 -2.21 -15.06 22.58
C TYR A 89 -3.50 -15.58 23.23
N SER A 90 -4.62 -15.35 22.58
CA SER A 90 -5.90 -15.98 22.93
C SER A 90 -6.82 -16.13 21.73
N GLU A 91 -7.37 -17.32 21.52
CA GLU A 91 -8.38 -17.54 20.47
C GLU A 91 -9.65 -16.74 20.74
N ILE A 92 -10.28 -16.28 19.68
CA ILE A 92 -11.55 -15.56 19.74
C ILE A 92 -12.70 -16.60 19.73
N SER A 93 -13.56 -16.53 20.74
CA SER A 93 -14.77 -17.37 20.81
C SER A 93 -15.73 -17.02 19.67
N CYS A 94 -16.36 -18.06 19.13
CA CYS A 94 -17.36 -17.96 18.07
C CYS A 94 -18.58 -17.10 18.46
N HIS A 95 -18.92 -17.03 19.75
CA HIS A 95 -20.01 -16.22 20.27
C HIS A 95 -19.61 -14.75 20.52
N SER A 96 -18.36 -14.38 20.30
CA SER A 96 -17.92 -13.00 20.50
C SER A 96 -18.46 -12.09 19.38
N LYS A 97 -18.75 -10.83 19.74
CA LYS A 97 -19.11 -9.79 18.76
C LYS A 97 -18.07 -9.69 17.63
N LYS A 98 -16.79 -9.76 17.96
CA LYS A 98 -15.69 -9.65 16.99
C LYS A 98 -15.73 -10.79 15.95
N CYS A 99 -16.14 -12.00 16.34
CA CYS A 99 -16.32 -13.12 15.42
C CYS A 99 -17.55 -12.90 14.51
N GLN A 100 -18.61 -12.32 15.04
CA GLN A 100 -19.88 -12.14 14.31
C GLN A 100 -19.88 -10.94 13.35
N GLU A 101 -18.90 -10.06 13.46
CA GLU A 101 -18.79 -8.84 12.63
C GLU A 101 -18.20 -9.08 11.23
N TRP A 102 -17.75 -10.31 10.93
CA TRP A 102 -17.10 -10.60 9.65
C TRP A 102 -17.74 -11.81 8.94
N ASP A 103 -18.10 -11.63 7.67
CA ASP A 103 -18.91 -12.60 6.90
C ASP A 103 -18.13 -13.89 6.50
N GLN A 104 -16.79 -13.85 6.55
CA GLN A 104 -15.93 -14.97 6.12
C GLN A 104 -15.55 -15.92 7.28
N ILE A 105 -16.48 -16.11 8.23
CA ILE A 105 -16.26 -16.84 9.48
C ILE A 105 -17.06 -18.14 9.52
N HIS A 106 -16.44 -19.14 10.14
CA HIS A 106 -17.07 -20.43 10.47
C HIS A 106 -16.80 -20.80 11.91
N CYS A 107 -17.86 -21.14 12.64
CA CYS A 107 -17.72 -21.67 14.00
C CYS A 107 -17.29 -23.13 13.99
N SER A 108 -16.22 -23.45 14.73
CA SER A 108 -15.86 -24.84 14.99
C SER A 108 -16.74 -25.45 16.08
N PRO A 109 -16.86 -26.81 16.15
CA PRO A 109 -17.52 -27.48 17.27
C PRO A 109 -16.88 -27.18 18.63
N GLN A 110 -15.62 -26.76 18.66
CA GLN A 110 -14.89 -26.38 19.87
C GLN A 110 -15.05 -24.90 20.23
N ASN A 111 -16.01 -24.20 19.60
CA ASN A 111 -16.30 -22.79 19.84
C ASN A 111 -15.16 -21.83 19.40
N SER A 112 -14.26 -22.26 18.52
CA SER A 112 -13.26 -21.38 17.91
C SER A 112 -13.85 -20.63 16.71
N CYS A 113 -13.44 -19.38 16.56
CA CYS A 113 -13.79 -18.52 15.43
C CYS A 113 -12.83 -18.80 14.28
N ASN A 114 -13.21 -19.63 13.33
CA ASN A 114 -12.38 -19.95 12.17
C ASN A 114 -12.69 -19.01 11.01
N TYR A 115 -11.69 -18.74 10.17
CA TYR A 115 -11.85 -17.91 8.99
C TYR A 115 -11.40 -18.61 7.70
N VAL A 116 -11.95 -18.16 6.58
CA VAL A 116 -11.48 -18.47 5.22
C VAL A 116 -11.46 -17.16 4.44
N SER A 117 -10.28 -16.68 4.08
CA SER A 117 -10.11 -15.46 3.28
C SER A 117 -9.58 -15.81 1.89
N GLY A 118 -10.28 -15.33 0.85
CA GLY A 118 -9.92 -15.51 -0.55
C GLY A 118 -9.10 -14.35 -1.09
N TYR A 119 -8.11 -14.69 -1.90
CA TYR A 119 -7.26 -13.75 -2.64
C TYR A 119 -7.15 -14.23 -4.08
N THR A 120 -6.75 -13.40 -5.02
CA THR A 120 -6.55 -13.79 -6.43
C THR A 120 -5.59 -14.99 -6.57
N SER A 121 -4.58 -15.09 -5.69
CA SER A 121 -3.57 -16.15 -5.73
C SER A 121 -3.89 -17.39 -4.88
N GLY A 122 -5.05 -17.46 -4.21
CA GLY A 122 -5.44 -18.60 -3.36
C GLY A 122 -6.19 -18.21 -2.10
N LEU A 123 -6.12 -19.06 -1.08
CA LEU A 123 -6.88 -18.93 0.17
C LEU A 123 -5.94 -18.92 1.39
N SER A 124 -6.31 -18.13 2.41
CA SER A 124 -5.79 -18.27 3.77
C SER A 124 -6.90 -18.75 4.71
N LYS A 125 -6.59 -19.75 5.51
CA LYS A 125 -7.52 -20.34 6.47
C LYS A 125 -6.84 -20.51 7.83
N GLY A 126 -7.61 -20.29 8.89
CA GLY A 126 -7.07 -20.44 10.25
C GLY A 126 -8.08 -20.08 11.33
N VAL A 127 -7.55 -19.72 12.48
CA VAL A 127 -8.32 -19.31 13.65
C VAL A 127 -8.16 -17.81 13.85
N LEU A 128 -9.27 -17.12 14.12
CA LEU A 128 -9.22 -15.74 14.54
C LEU A 128 -8.80 -15.67 16.01
N ALA A 129 -7.76 -14.92 16.31
CA ALA A 129 -7.20 -14.80 17.64
C ALA A 129 -6.88 -13.36 18.00
N LYS A 130 -6.71 -13.08 19.28
CA LYS A 130 -6.16 -11.80 19.76
C LYS A 130 -4.69 -11.95 20.03
N GLU A 131 -3.93 -10.92 19.67
CA GLU A 131 -2.52 -10.85 19.97
C GLU A 131 -2.03 -9.41 20.01
N LYS A 132 -0.91 -9.21 20.66
CA LYS A 132 -0.17 -7.94 20.68
C LYS A 132 0.68 -7.79 19.44
N VAL A 133 0.43 -6.75 18.66
CA VAL A 133 1.28 -6.34 17.54
C VAL A 133 2.01 -5.06 17.91
N THR A 134 3.30 -5.04 17.63
CA THR A 134 4.20 -3.92 17.95
C THR A 134 4.83 -3.37 16.68
N ILE A 135 4.76 -2.07 16.50
CA ILE A 135 5.48 -1.31 15.47
C ILE A 135 6.29 -0.20 16.14
N THR A 136 7.06 0.54 15.38
CA THR A 136 7.80 1.69 15.89
C THR A 136 6.94 2.96 15.87
N SER A 137 7.40 4.01 16.50
CA SER A 137 6.90 5.37 16.34
C SER A 137 7.90 6.22 15.56
N THR A 138 7.50 7.42 15.18
CA THR A 138 8.39 8.41 14.54
C THR A 138 9.61 8.77 15.39
N SER A 139 9.57 8.54 16.70
CA SER A 139 10.73 8.68 17.60
C SER A 139 11.57 7.40 17.75
N GLY A 140 11.23 6.32 17.05
CA GLY A 140 11.88 5.02 17.18
C GLY A 140 11.47 4.19 18.40
N GLN A 141 10.49 4.64 19.20
CA GLN A 141 9.96 3.89 20.33
C GLN A 141 8.97 2.83 19.86
N ALA A 142 8.91 1.71 20.59
CA ALA A 142 7.94 0.65 20.35
C ALA A 142 6.52 1.11 20.76
N VAL A 143 5.55 0.90 19.86
CA VAL A 143 4.12 1.12 20.12
C VAL A 143 3.39 -0.18 19.87
N SER A 144 2.62 -0.64 20.86
CA SER A 144 1.92 -1.93 20.81
C SER A 144 0.41 -1.75 20.82
N PHE A 145 -0.26 -2.62 20.06
CA PHE A 145 -1.71 -2.67 19.95
C PHE A 145 -2.21 -4.10 20.15
N ASP A 146 -3.32 -4.26 20.82
CA ASP A 146 -4.03 -5.55 20.93
C ASP A 146 -5.00 -5.64 19.74
N ILE A 147 -4.73 -6.53 18.80
CA ILE A 147 -5.55 -6.71 17.59
C ILE A 147 -6.12 -8.12 17.50
N ALA A 148 -7.23 -8.26 16.77
CA ALA A 148 -7.68 -9.52 16.25
C ALA A 148 -6.93 -9.81 14.95
N PHE A 149 -6.41 -11.03 14.78
CA PHE A 149 -5.68 -11.42 13.59
C PHE A 149 -6.00 -12.87 13.22
N GLY A 150 -5.75 -13.23 11.97
CA GLY A 150 -5.83 -14.60 11.50
C GLY A 150 -4.54 -15.36 11.80
N CYS A 151 -4.60 -16.33 12.68
CA CYS A 151 -3.53 -17.31 12.89
C CYS A 151 -3.71 -18.39 11.82
N ALA A 152 -2.94 -18.28 10.72
CA ALA A 152 -3.14 -19.06 9.51
C ALA A 152 -2.47 -20.42 9.60
N HIS A 153 -3.25 -21.51 9.44
CA HIS A 153 -2.80 -22.89 9.50
C HIS A 153 -2.87 -23.60 8.15
N ASN A 154 -3.57 -23.02 7.16
CA ASN A 154 -3.71 -23.58 5.82
C ASN A 154 -3.78 -22.45 4.80
N ASN A 155 -2.71 -22.31 3.99
CA ASN A 155 -2.55 -21.27 2.99
C ASN A 155 -2.21 -21.91 1.65
N THR A 156 -3.11 -21.78 0.68
CA THR A 156 -2.85 -22.21 -0.71
C THR A 156 -2.23 -21.11 -1.57
N ILE A 157 -2.06 -19.91 -1.01
CA ILE A 157 -1.42 -18.77 -1.64
C ILE A 157 0.06 -19.07 -1.84
N ASN A 158 0.58 -18.71 -2.99
CA ASN A 158 2.02 -18.83 -3.27
C ASN A 158 2.69 -17.44 -3.21
N TYR A 159 3.02 -17.00 -2.00
CA TYR A 159 3.79 -15.77 -1.80
C TYR A 159 5.30 -16.03 -1.85
N ASN A 160 6.08 -14.94 -1.97
CA ASN A 160 7.53 -15.01 -1.84
C ASN A 160 7.95 -15.44 -0.42
N ASP A 161 9.17 -15.95 -0.29
CA ASP A 161 9.68 -16.54 0.96
C ASP A 161 10.02 -15.52 2.07
N HIS A 162 10.04 -14.22 1.78
CA HIS A 162 10.21 -13.15 2.79
C HIS A 162 8.87 -12.77 3.45
N THR A 163 7.76 -13.09 2.81
CA THR A 163 6.43 -12.80 3.33
C THR A 163 6.05 -13.77 4.44
N THR A 164 5.47 -13.28 5.53
CA THR A 164 4.89 -14.12 6.59
C THR A 164 3.37 -14.14 6.60
N GLY A 165 2.74 -13.18 5.92
CA GLY A 165 1.30 -12.98 5.88
C GLY A 165 0.93 -11.64 5.25
N LEU A 166 -0.13 -11.01 5.76
CA LEU A 166 -0.70 -9.81 5.19
C LEU A 166 -1.13 -8.81 6.27
N ILE A 167 -0.86 -7.55 6.05
CA ILE A 167 -1.33 -6.43 6.87
C ILE A 167 -2.42 -5.70 6.08
N ALA A 168 -3.65 -6.05 6.36
CA ALA A 168 -4.82 -5.46 5.71
C ALA A 168 -5.02 -3.99 6.12
N LEU A 169 -5.24 -3.13 5.14
CA LEU A 169 -5.42 -1.69 5.28
C LEU A 169 -6.82 -1.22 4.82
N GLY A 170 -7.75 -2.12 4.54
CA GLY A 170 -9.10 -1.80 4.10
C GLY A 170 -9.97 -1.11 5.17
N LEU A 171 -11.25 -0.92 4.86
CA LEU A 171 -12.21 -0.21 5.72
C LEU A 171 -12.87 -1.10 6.77
N GLY A 172 -12.69 -2.42 6.68
CA GLY A 172 -13.36 -3.38 7.55
C GLY A 172 -12.82 -3.41 8.97
N PRO A 173 -13.57 -4.01 9.90
CA PRO A 173 -13.27 -3.95 11.34
C PRO A 173 -12.06 -4.76 11.78
N LEU A 174 -11.52 -5.63 10.92
CA LEU A 174 -10.31 -6.43 11.18
C LEU A 174 -9.07 -5.90 10.48
N SER A 175 -9.19 -4.78 9.73
CA SER A 175 -8.04 -4.09 9.13
C SER A 175 -7.17 -3.43 10.20
N PHE A 176 -5.89 -3.29 9.92
CA PHE A 176 -4.96 -2.72 10.90
C PHE A 176 -5.33 -1.27 11.29
N PRO A 177 -5.64 -0.34 10.35
CA PRO A 177 -6.06 1.01 10.72
C PRO A 177 -7.30 1.05 11.62
N SER A 178 -8.33 0.25 11.28
CA SER A 178 -9.57 0.20 12.07
C SER A 178 -9.32 -0.31 13.49
N GLN A 179 -8.47 -1.31 13.65
CA GLN A 179 -8.22 -1.91 14.96
C GLN A 179 -7.37 -1.03 15.89
N ILE A 180 -6.47 -0.22 15.33
CA ILE A 180 -5.69 0.74 16.11
C ILE A 180 -6.39 2.10 16.28
N GLY A 181 -7.62 2.23 15.77
CA GLY A 181 -8.41 3.47 15.84
C GLY A 181 -7.87 4.61 14.98
N SER A 182 -7.09 4.27 13.95
CA SER A 182 -6.55 5.27 13.04
C SER A 182 -7.61 5.73 12.04
N LYS A 183 -7.79 7.02 11.91
CA LYS A 183 -8.72 7.65 10.97
C LYS A 183 -8.04 8.11 9.68
N MET A 184 -6.73 8.01 9.63
CA MET A 184 -5.92 8.28 8.44
C MET A 184 -4.64 7.46 8.48
N PHE A 185 -4.10 7.16 7.32
CA PHE A 185 -2.78 6.58 7.17
C PHE A 185 -2.16 7.03 5.85
N SER A 186 -0.85 6.98 5.77
CA SER A 186 -0.13 7.25 4.52
C SER A 186 1.06 6.34 4.36
N TYR A 187 1.41 6.03 3.11
CA TYR A 187 2.60 5.27 2.77
C TYR A 187 3.35 5.89 1.59
N CYS A 188 4.66 5.60 1.55
CA CYS A 188 5.53 5.94 0.43
C CYS A 188 6.23 4.67 -0.04
N LEU A 189 5.87 4.20 -1.24
CA LEU A 189 6.38 2.96 -1.81
C LEU A 189 7.63 3.23 -2.62
N LEU A 190 8.63 2.38 -2.44
CA LEU A 190 9.85 2.45 -3.25
C LEU A 190 9.60 1.94 -4.67
N PRO A 191 10.31 2.49 -5.68
CA PRO A 191 10.28 1.94 -7.02
C PRO A 191 10.73 0.47 -7.04
N TYR A 192 10.14 -0.30 -7.93
CA TYR A 192 10.54 -1.69 -8.17
C TYR A 192 12.02 -1.79 -8.54
N GLY A 193 12.71 -2.73 -7.92
CA GLY A 193 14.14 -2.94 -8.15
C GLY A 193 15.07 -2.20 -7.17
N THR A 194 14.55 -1.29 -6.34
CA THR A 194 15.35 -0.60 -5.30
C THR A 194 15.99 -1.59 -4.33
N GLU A 195 15.30 -2.69 -3.99
CA GLU A 195 15.81 -3.77 -3.15
C GLU A 195 17.07 -4.45 -3.68
N TYR A 196 17.33 -4.34 -4.97
CA TYR A 196 18.52 -4.90 -5.60
C TYR A 196 19.71 -3.92 -5.65
N ILE A 197 19.41 -2.63 -5.49
CA ILE A 197 20.42 -1.56 -5.52
C ILE A 197 20.96 -1.35 -4.10
N ASP A 198 20.06 -1.14 -3.15
CA ASP A 198 20.41 -0.97 -1.73
C ASP A 198 19.28 -1.51 -0.84
N PRO A 199 19.43 -2.72 -0.28
CA PRO A 199 18.43 -3.33 0.57
C PRO A 199 18.24 -2.63 1.93
N SER A 200 19.08 -1.65 2.28
CA SER A 200 18.92 -0.85 3.49
C SER A 200 17.90 0.28 3.34
N ILE A 201 17.58 0.66 2.08
CA ILE A 201 16.59 1.68 1.80
C ILE A 201 15.19 1.06 1.95
N THR A 202 14.36 1.68 2.78
CA THR A 202 12.99 1.22 3.03
C THR A 202 12.01 2.37 2.81
N GLY A 203 10.83 2.03 2.28
CA GLY A 203 9.68 2.93 2.32
C GLY A 203 9.11 3.05 3.74
N LYS A 204 8.05 3.82 3.89
CA LYS A 204 7.40 4.05 5.18
C LYS A 204 5.90 3.98 5.08
N ILE A 205 5.27 3.54 6.17
CA ILE A 205 3.84 3.70 6.42
C ILE A 205 3.65 4.34 7.78
N SER A 206 2.75 5.32 7.86
CA SER A 206 2.43 6.07 9.08
C SER A 206 0.92 6.04 9.34
N PHE A 207 0.52 6.05 10.62
CA PHE A 207 -0.87 5.95 11.03
C PHE A 207 -1.24 7.10 11.98
N GLY A 208 -2.47 7.61 11.84
CA GLY A 208 -3.02 8.68 12.67
C GLY A 208 -2.45 10.07 12.33
N ASN A 209 -2.54 10.98 13.27
CA ASN A 209 -2.01 12.34 13.11
C ASN A 209 -0.52 12.28 12.75
N GLY A 210 -0.08 13.05 11.74
CA GLY A 210 1.28 12.97 11.17
C GLY A 210 1.40 12.05 9.97
N SER A 211 0.30 11.41 9.54
CA SER A 211 0.19 10.73 8.25
C SER A 211 -0.49 11.60 7.18
N GLU A 212 -0.76 12.87 7.48
CA GLU A 212 -1.37 13.79 6.53
C GLU A 212 -0.44 14.03 5.33
N VAL A 213 -1.03 14.02 4.15
CA VAL A 213 -0.33 14.36 2.90
C VAL A 213 -0.61 15.84 2.59
N VAL A 214 0.37 16.68 2.85
CA VAL A 214 0.23 18.15 2.76
C VAL A 214 1.41 18.79 2.04
N GLY A 215 1.24 20.06 1.64
CA GLY A 215 2.25 20.89 0.99
C GLY A 215 2.10 20.94 -0.52
N ASP A 216 3.08 21.53 -1.21
CA ASP A 216 3.01 21.77 -2.65
C ASP A 216 2.96 20.47 -3.47
N GLY A 217 2.18 20.50 -4.54
CA GLY A 217 2.02 19.38 -5.47
C GLY A 217 1.09 18.26 -4.98
N VAL A 218 0.40 18.43 -3.85
CA VAL A 218 -0.63 17.49 -3.41
C VAL A 218 -1.88 17.64 -4.28
N VAL A 219 -2.39 16.52 -4.77
CA VAL A 219 -3.70 16.40 -5.40
C VAL A 219 -4.52 15.35 -4.66
N SER A 220 -5.85 15.52 -4.62
CA SER A 220 -6.71 14.62 -3.85
C SER A 220 -7.98 14.30 -4.61
N THR A 221 -8.43 13.05 -4.52
CA THR A 221 -9.65 12.54 -5.13
C THR A 221 -10.54 11.90 -4.07
N PRO A 222 -11.87 12.05 -4.16
CA PRO A 222 -12.77 11.33 -3.27
C PRO A 222 -12.77 9.83 -3.58
N PHE A 223 -12.94 9.01 -2.53
CA PHE A 223 -13.20 7.59 -2.72
C PHE A 223 -14.62 7.22 -2.27
N VAL A 224 -15.17 6.21 -2.90
CA VAL A 224 -16.37 5.51 -2.45
C VAL A 224 -15.99 4.17 -1.85
N ALA A 225 -16.64 3.80 -0.76
CA ALA A 225 -16.50 2.48 -0.15
C ALA A 225 -17.41 1.49 -0.88
N VAL A 226 -16.84 0.50 -1.54
CA VAL A 226 -17.58 -0.64 -2.10
C VAL A 226 -17.13 -1.89 -1.32
N GLY A 227 -18.04 -2.48 -0.56
CA GLY A 227 -17.61 -3.38 0.51
C GLY A 227 -16.70 -2.62 1.49
N ASN A 228 -15.52 -3.14 1.72
CA ASN A 228 -14.51 -2.54 2.61
C ASN A 228 -13.28 -2.02 1.85
N GLN A 229 -13.44 -1.64 0.58
CA GLN A 229 -12.36 -1.26 -0.33
C GLN A 229 -12.49 0.19 -0.78
N TYR A 230 -11.36 0.77 -1.22
CA TYR A 230 -11.24 2.17 -1.66
C TYR A 230 -11.36 2.27 -3.18
N TYR A 231 -12.52 2.69 -3.68
CA TYR A 231 -12.73 2.93 -5.10
C TYR A 231 -12.71 4.43 -5.40
N VAL A 232 -11.85 4.85 -6.33
CA VAL A 232 -11.82 6.22 -6.86
C VAL A 232 -12.41 6.27 -8.27
N THR A 233 -12.73 7.44 -8.77
CA THR A 233 -13.27 7.63 -10.12
C THR A 233 -12.17 8.03 -11.07
N LEU A 234 -11.82 7.13 -12.01
CA LEU A 234 -10.91 7.41 -13.12
C LEU A 234 -11.70 7.94 -14.30
N GLU A 235 -11.43 9.14 -14.76
CA GLU A 235 -12.07 9.79 -15.91
C GLU A 235 -11.38 9.41 -17.22
N GLY A 236 -10.06 9.28 -17.21
CA GLY A 236 -9.24 8.92 -18.37
C GLY A 236 -7.75 8.98 -18.08
N ILE A 237 -6.94 8.73 -19.10
CA ILE A 237 -5.48 8.84 -19.04
C ILE A 237 -4.98 9.62 -20.26
N SER A 238 -4.18 10.66 -20.04
CA SER A 238 -3.45 11.33 -21.11
C SER A 238 -2.11 10.64 -21.36
N VAL A 239 -1.74 10.51 -22.64
CA VAL A 239 -0.42 10.07 -23.11
C VAL A 239 0.26 11.29 -23.75
N GLY A 240 1.09 12.02 -22.99
CA GLY A 240 1.48 13.37 -23.35
C GLY A 240 0.22 14.24 -23.51
N ASP A 241 0.05 14.86 -24.68
CA ASP A 241 -1.08 15.75 -24.98
C ASP A 241 -2.36 15.02 -25.45
N THR A 242 -2.34 13.70 -25.59
CA THR A 242 -3.47 12.94 -26.12
C THR A 242 -4.29 12.34 -24.98
N TYR A 243 -5.49 12.85 -24.76
CA TYR A 243 -6.44 12.32 -23.75
C TYR A 243 -7.18 11.08 -24.28
N VAL A 244 -7.16 10.02 -23.50
CA VAL A 244 -7.90 8.78 -23.73
C VAL A 244 -8.96 8.67 -22.65
N PRO A 245 -10.26 8.87 -22.92
CA PRO A 245 -11.31 8.78 -21.93
C PRO A 245 -11.49 7.32 -21.46
N PHE A 246 -11.80 7.12 -20.16
CA PHE A 246 -12.05 5.79 -19.61
C PHE A 246 -13.17 5.06 -20.36
N ASN A 247 -14.27 5.75 -20.60
CA ASN A 247 -15.38 5.23 -21.38
C ASN A 247 -15.53 6.01 -22.69
N SER A 248 -15.64 5.34 -23.82
CA SER A 248 -15.86 5.94 -25.13
C SER A 248 -17.16 6.75 -25.23
N SER A 249 -18.15 6.46 -24.38
CA SER A 249 -19.42 7.20 -24.30
C SER A 249 -19.36 8.46 -23.42
N SER A 250 -18.19 8.83 -22.89
CA SER A 250 -17.94 9.98 -22.00
C SER A 250 -18.65 9.96 -20.64
N LYS A 251 -19.48 8.98 -20.34
CA LYS A 251 -20.09 8.82 -19.03
C LYS A 251 -19.32 7.81 -18.20
N VAL A 252 -18.69 8.27 -17.13
CA VAL A 252 -17.91 7.45 -16.22
C VAL A 252 -18.74 7.08 -15.01
N SER A 253 -18.66 5.82 -14.58
CA SER A 253 -19.28 5.36 -13.34
C SER A 253 -18.42 5.78 -12.15
N MET A 254 -19.06 6.31 -11.12
CA MET A 254 -18.38 6.65 -9.87
C MET A 254 -17.78 5.38 -9.25
N GLY A 255 -16.53 5.47 -8.78
CA GLY A 255 -15.87 4.33 -8.13
C GLY A 255 -15.56 3.18 -9.09
N ASN A 256 -14.91 3.47 -10.21
CA ASN A 256 -14.57 2.50 -11.25
C ASN A 256 -13.15 1.94 -11.15
N ILE A 257 -12.33 2.45 -10.22
CA ILE A 257 -10.95 1.98 -10.00
C ILE A 257 -10.71 1.69 -8.52
N LEU A 258 -10.32 0.45 -8.22
CA LEU A 258 -9.86 0.04 -6.90
C LEU A 258 -8.39 0.48 -6.67
N ILE A 259 -8.11 1.18 -5.58
CA ILE A 259 -6.71 1.42 -5.15
C ILE A 259 -6.24 0.20 -4.34
N ASP A 260 -5.24 -0.51 -4.88
CA ASP A 260 -4.77 -1.77 -4.31
C ASP A 260 -3.23 -1.80 -4.16
N SER A 261 -2.75 -1.64 -2.93
CA SER A 261 -1.32 -1.74 -2.61
C SER A 261 -0.81 -3.18 -2.57
N GLY A 262 -1.71 -4.17 -2.47
CA GLY A 262 -1.39 -5.61 -2.46
C GLY A 262 -1.17 -6.19 -3.86
N SER A 263 -1.70 -5.56 -4.90
CA SER A 263 -1.52 -5.95 -6.30
C SER A 263 -0.43 -5.12 -6.99
N THR A 264 0.37 -5.77 -7.85
CA THR A 264 1.54 -5.11 -8.47
C THR A 264 1.15 -4.21 -9.63
N LEU A 265 0.35 -4.71 -10.58
CA LEU A 265 0.13 -4.05 -11.88
C LEU A 265 -1.14 -3.18 -11.87
N PHE A 266 -1.16 -2.16 -12.72
CA PHE A 266 -2.35 -1.39 -13.01
C PHE A 266 -3.19 -2.15 -14.04
N ALA A 267 -4.34 -2.64 -13.63
CA ALA A 267 -5.21 -3.46 -14.46
C ALA A 267 -6.41 -2.65 -14.96
N LEU A 268 -6.65 -2.67 -16.26
CA LEU A 268 -7.70 -1.88 -16.92
C LEU A 268 -8.66 -2.76 -17.73
N PRO A 269 -9.92 -2.33 -17.92
CA PRO A 269 -10.86 -2.98 -18.82
C PRO A 269 -10.33 -3.04 -20.26
N PRO A 270 -10.66 -4.10 -21.01
CA PRO A 270 -10.08 -4.37 -22.33
C PRO A 270 -10.17 -3.22 -23.33
N ASP A 271 -11.34 -2.61 -23.45
CA ASP A 271 -11.57 -1.52 -24.41
C ASP A 271 -10.68 -0.30 -24.07
N PHE A 272 -10.66 0.10 -22.81
CA PHE A 272 -9.86 1.22 -22.38
C PHE A 272 -8.35 0.93 -22.52
N TYR A 273 -7.90 -0.24 -22.07
CA TYR A 273 -6.50 -0.66 -22.24
C TYR A 273 -6.06 -0.63 -23.71
N ASN A 274 -6.85 -1.20 -24.62
CA ASN A 274 -6.49 -1.26 -26.04
C ASN A 274 -6.34 0.13 -26.66
N ARG A 275 -7.21 1.08 -26.32
CA ARG A 275 -7.10 2.48 -26.78
C ARG A 275 -5.86 3.15 -26.19
N LEU A 276 -5.59 2.96 -24.92
CA LEU A 276 -4.42 3.50 -24.25
C LEU A 276 -3.10 2.94 -24.83
N GLU A 277 -3.04 1.62 -25.04
CA GLU A 277 -1.85 0.95 -25.61
C GLU A 277 -1.50 1.49 -26.99
N VAL A 278 -2.50 1.77 -27.84
CA VAL A 278 -2.29 2.37 -29.16
C VAL A 278 -1.60 3.75 -29.04
N GLU A 279 -2.04 4.59 -28.12
CA GLU A 279 -1.44 5.91 -27.94
C GLU A 279 -0.03 5.83 -27.32
N VAL A 280 0.22 4.92 -26.40
CA VAL A 280 1.54 4.67 -25.81
C VAL A 280 2.54 4.21 -26.90
N LYS A 281 2.14 3.27 -27.77
CA LYS A 281 2.96 2.80 -28.89
C LYS A 281 3.36 3.92 -29.86
N LYS A 282 2.50 4.89 -30.11
CA LYS A 282 2.80 6.04 -30.98
C LYS A 282 3.90 6.95 -30.44
N ARG A 283 4.10 6.96 -29.11
CA ARG A 283 5.07 7.82 -28.42
C ARG A 283 6.45 7.17 -28.25
N ILE A 284 6.57 5.88 -28.50
CA ILE A 284 7.82 5.13 -28.38
C ILE A 284 8.31 4.76 -29.79
N SER A 285 9.46 5.30 -30.19
CA SER A 285 10.03 5.08 -31.54
C SER A 285 10.65 3.68 -31.69
N ILE A 286 10.71 2.89 -30.63
CA ILE A 286 11.29 1.55 -30.60
C ILE A 286 10.20 0.54 -30.95
N GLU A 287 10.49 -0.41 -31.85
CA GLU A 287 9.57 -1.50 -32.16
C GLU A 287 9.31 -2.38 -30.93
N PRO A 288 8.05 -2.61 -30.56
CA PRO A 288 7.71 -3.52 -29.48
C PRO A 288 8.10 -4.94 -29.81
N MET A 289 8.36 -5.73 -28.78
CA MET A 289 8.52 -7.18 -28.93
C MET A 289 7.24 -7.81 -29.48
N LYS A 290 7.40 -8.90 -30.24
CA LYS A 290 6.25 -9.74 -30.58
C LYS A 290 5.61 -10.28 -29.29
N ASN A 291 4.31 -10.51 -29.33
CA ASN A 291 3.59 -11.08 -28.21
C ASN A 291 4.26 -12.34 -27.69
N ASP A 292 4.53 -12.37 -26.40
CA ASP A 292 5.17 -13.48 -25.70
C ASP A 292 4.26 -13.91 -24.54
N THR A 293 3.81 -15.16 -24.58
CA THR A 293 2.91 -15.73 -23.57
C THR A 293 3.58 -15.83 -22.20
N LEU A 294 4.91 -16.02 -22.14
CA LEU A 294 5.67 -16.05 -20.89
C LEU A 294 5.71 -14.67 -20.22
N LEU A 295 5.56 -13.59 -21.00
CA LEU A 295 5.45 -12.22 -20.53
C LEU A 295 3.98 -11.76 -20.39
N GLY A 296 3.02 -12.70 -20.42
CA GLY A 296 1.59 -12.40 -20.31
C GLY A 296 1.04 -11.61 -21.51
N ASN A 297 1.66 -11.70 -22.70
CA ASN A 297 1.32 -10.91 -23.89
C ASN A 297 1.28 -9.38 -23.64
N ARG A 298 2.09 -8.90 -22.73
CA ARG A 298 2.22 -7.47 -22.39
C ARG A 298 2.96 -6.73 -23.49
N LEU A 299 2.75 -5.42 -23.57
CA LEU A 299 3.56 -4.53 -24.38
C LEU A 299 4.97 -4.43 -23.78
N CYS A 300 5.96 -5.02 -24.45
CA CYS A 300 7.35 -5.07 -23.99
C CYS A 300 8.32 -4.58 -25.04
N TYR A 301 9.48 -4.10 -24.58
CA TYR A 301 10.58 -3.60 -25.40
C TYR A 301 11.92 -4.23 -24.94
N ARG A 302 12.87 -4.38 -25.87
CA ARG A 302 14.26 -4.85 -25.58
C ARG A 302 15.19 -3.67 -25.28
N THR A 303 14.69 -2.69 -24.59
CA THR A 303 15.41 -1.46 -24.23
C THR A 303 14.71 -0.82 -23.06
N GLU A 304 15.47 -0.23 -22.15
CA GLU A 304 14.93 0.53 -21.04
C GLU A 304 14.12 1.72 -21.56
N ILE A 305 12.92 1.87 -21.01
CA ILE A 305 12.05 3.00 -21.31
C ILE A 305 12.22 4.05 -20.21
N THR A 306 12.84 5.14 -20.56
CA THR A 306 13.20 6.26 -19.68
C THR A 306 12.40 7.52 -20.02
N ASN A 307 12.63 8.60 -19.29
CA ASN A 307 12.00 9.90 -19.58
C ASN A 307 12.41 10.46 -20.94
N ASP A 308 13.51 10.01 -21.55
CA ASP A 308 14.01 10.50 -22.83
C ASP A 308 13.35 9.81 -24.02
N ASN A 309 12.87 8.58 -23.84
CA ASN A 309 12.34 7.74 -24.93
C ASN A 309 10.93 7.16 -24.68
N GLY A 310 10.33 7.45 -23.53
CA GLY A 310 9.00 6.99 -23.15
C GLY A 310 8.03 8.13 -22.85
N PRO A 311 6.71 7.88 -22.91
CA PRO A 311 5.70 8.88 -22.59
C PRO A 311 5.58 9.11 -21.09
N ILE A 312 5.19 10.32 -20.73
CA ILE A 312 4.57 10.61 -19.44
C ILE A 312 3.07 10.33 -19.57
N LEU A 313 2.49 9.65 -18.60
CA LEU A 313 1.05 9.48 -18.51
C LEU A 313 0.50 10.40 -17.41
N THR A 314 -0.65 11.02 -17.66
CA THR A 314 -1.42 11.70 -16.62
C THR A 314 -2.70 10.93 -16.38
N VAL A 315 -2.83 10.38 -15.18
CA VAL A 315 -4.04 9.68 -14.73
C VAL A 315 -5.00 10.71 -14.17
N HIS A 316 -6.15 10.90 -14.84
CA HIS A 316 -7.16 11.88 -14.45
C HIS A 316 -8.20 11.21 -13.56
N PHE A 317 -8.05 11.37 -12.26
CA PHE A 317 -9.08 11.04 -11.30
C PHE A 317 -10.03 12.22 -11.10
N GLU A 318 -11.22 11.97 -10.53
CA GLU A 318 -12.15 13.05 -10.15
C GLU A 318 -11.45 14.05 -9.21
N GLY A 319 -11.18 15.25 -9.72
CA GLY A 319 -10.51 16.32 -8.99
C GLY A 319 -9.01 16.19 -8.77
N ALA A 320 -8.33 15.18 -9.36
CA ALA A 320 -6.89 14.98 -9.19
C ALA A 320 -6.21 14.45 -10.44
N ASP A 321 -5.18 15.14 -10.90
CA ASP A 321 -4.29 14.70 -11.98
C ASP A 321 -3.00 14.12 -11.39
N VAL A 322 -2.72 12.85 -11.67
CA VAL A 322 -1.53 12.14 -11.19
C VAL A 322 -0.61 11.82 -12.36
N GLU A 323 0.57 12.46 -12.37
CA GLU A 323 1.57 12.26 -13.42
C GLU A 323 2.44 11.04 -13.12
N LEU A 324 2.48 10.08 -14.05
CA LEU A 324 3.30 8.86 -13.99
C LEU A 324 4.46 8.96 -14.99
N LYS A 325 5.67 8.80 -14.48
CA LYS A 325 6.89 8.75 -15.29
C LYS A 325 7.18 7.34 -15.81
N PRO A 326 8.00 7.17 -16.84
CA PRO A 326 8.35 5.85 -17.38
C PRO A 326 8.77 4.81 -16.34
N ILE A 327 9.52 5.19 -15.31
CA ILE A 327 9.92 4.29 -14.21
C ILE A 327 8.71 3.70 -13.43
N GLN A 328 7.56 4.38 -13.46
CA GLN A 328 6.33 3.95 -12.79
C GLN A 328 5.39 3.19 -13.72
N ILE A 329 5.66 3.17 -15.02
CA ILE A 329 4.78 2.54 -16.03
C ILE A 329 5.47 1.46 -16.87
N PHE A 330 6.80 1.29 -16.75
CA PHE A 330 7.55 0.20 -17.38
C PHE A 330 8.38 -0.52 -16.34
N ASN A 331 8.20 -1.83 -16.22
CA ASN A 331 8.96 -2.68 -15.31
C ASN A 331 9.79 -3.72 -16.05
N GLN A 332 10.83 -4.21 -15.40
CA GLN A 332 11.65 -5.32 -15.85
C GLN A 332 11.10 -6.63 -15.25
N PRO A 333 10.22 -7.38 -15.97
CA PRO A 333 9.54 -8.54 -15.37
C PRO A 333 10.47 -9.72 -15.13
N VAL A 334 11.60 -9.78 -15.85
CA VAL A 334 12.61 -10.84 -15.71
C VAL A 334 13.96 -10.19 -15.46
N ARG A 335 14.43 -10.37 -14.24
CA ARG A 335 15.71 -9.81 -13.82
C ARG A 335 16.89 -10.31 -14.68
N GLY A 336 17.80 -9.39 -15.03
CA GLY A 336 18.99 -9.70 -15.81
C GLY A 336 18.76 -9.83 -17.32
N TYR A 337 17.52 -9.57 -17.78
CA TYR A 337 17.20 -9.46 -19.19
C TYR A 337 16.81 -8.01 -19.51
N ASP A 338 17.31 -7.50 -20.65
CA ASP A 338 16.92 -6.17 -21.15
C ASP A 338 15.51 -6.19 -21.76
N ILE A 339 14.53 -6.54 -20.94
CA ILE A 339 13.11 -6.60 -21.31
C ILE A 339 12.35 -5.72 -20.34
N TYR A 340 11.70 -4.70 -20.89
CA TYR A 340 10.91 -3.73 -20.14
C TYR A 340 9.47 -3.77 -20.64
N CYS A 341 8.55 -4.06 -19.76
CA CYS A 341 7.14 -4.26 -20.10
C CYS A 341 6.27 -3.18 -19.45
N PHE A 342 5.27 -2.76 -20.18
CA PHE A 342 4.25 -1.84 -19.70
C PHE A 342 3.57 -2.41 -18.45
N ALA A 343 3.59 -1.67 -17.35
CA ALA A 343 3.05 -2.08 -16.06
C ALA A 343 1.52 -1.90 -15.96
N ILE A 344 0.91 -1.40 -17.03
CA ILE A 344 -0.54 -1.34 -17.19
C ILE A 344 -0.95 -2.51 -18.08
N ILE A 345 -2.00 -3.25 -17.69
CA ILE A 345 -2.40 -4.49 -18.34
C ILE A 345 -3.89 -4.54 -18.63
N ASN A 346 -4.24 -5.36 -19.62
CA ASN A 346 -5.62 -5.76 -19.89
C ASN A 346 -6.01 -6.89 -18.92
N HIS A 347 -6.90 -6.62 -17.97
CA HIS A 347 -7.26 -7.60 -16.95
C HIS A 347 -8.06 -8.80 -17.45
N ALA A 348 -8.78 -8.69 -18.58
CA ALA A 348 -9.59 -9.79 -19.11
C ALA A 348 -8.77 -11.04 -19.50
N LYS A 349 -7.45 -10.91 -19.59
CA LYS A 349 -6.50 -12.01 -19.89
C LYS A 349 -5.73 -12.48 -18.66
N THR A 350 -6.18 -12.11 -17.46
CA THR A 350 -5.54 -12.39 -16.18
C THR A 350 -6.53 -12.98 -15.19
N GLU A 351 -6.06 -13.32 -14.01
CA GLU A 351 -6.89 -13.73 -12.87
C GLU A 351 -7.84 -12.63 -12.37
N LEU A 352 -7.67 -11.39 -12.87
CA LEU A 352 -8.50 -10.23 -12.55
C LEU A 352 -9.69 -10.04 -13.52
N ALA A 353 -10.00 -11.02 -14.38
CA ALA A 353 -11.08 -10.92 -15.37
C ALA A 353 -12.46 -10.63 -14.73
N ASP A 354 -12.66 -11.05 -13.48
CA ASP A 354 -13.92 -10.82 -12.73
C ASP A 354 -14.15 -9.37 -12.33
N LEU A 355 -13.16 -8.46 -12.53
CA LEU A 355 -13.35 -7.01 -12.32
C LEU A 355 -14.38 -6.39 -13.29
N GLY A 356 -14.70 -7.06 -14.42
CA GLY A 356 -15.67 -6.58 -15.39
C GLY A 356 -15.28 -5.24 -16.00
N ASP A 357 -16.09 -4.20 -15.79
CA ASP A 357 -15.83 -2.84 -16.29
C ASP A 357 -15.02 -1.98 -15.30
N GLN A 358 -14.60 -2.55 -14.17
CA GLN A 358 -13.77 -1.87 -13.19
C GLN A 358 -12.27 -2.10 -13.49
N GLY A 359 -11.43 -1.22 -12.95
CA GLY A 359 -9.99 -1.42 -12.98
C GLY A 359 -9.39 -1.47 -11.58
N LEU A 360 -8.08 -1.73 -11.52
CA LEU A 360 -7.30 -1.84 -10.30
C LEU A 360 -6.00 -1.04 -10.44
N TYR A 361 -5.78 -0.08 -9.55
CA TYR A 361 -4.59 0.78 -9.50
C TYR A 361 -3.56 0.14 -8.56
N GLY A 362 -2.67 -0.68 -9.12
CA GLY A 362 -1.69 -1.47 -8.36
C GLY A 362 -0.49 -0.65 -7.83
N ASN A 363 0.33 -1.28 -7.01
CA ASN A 363 1.39 -0.60 -6.27
C ASN A 363 2.54 -0.09 -7.14
N TYR A 364 2.76 -0.67 -8.32
CA TYR A 364 3.83 -0.24 -9.23
C TYR A 364 3.67 1.23 -9.65
N VAL A 365 2.44 1.63 -10.00
CA VAL A 365 2.12 3.01 -10.37
C VAL A 365 1.94 3.93 -9.15
N GLN A 366 1.95 3.38 -7.95
CA GLN A 366 1.92 4.14 -6.69
C GLN A 366 3.32 4.47 -6.16
N ALA A 367 4.38 3.91 -6.75
CA ALA A 367 5.74 4.15 -6.31
C ALA A 367 6.16 5.62 -6.51
N ASN A 368 7.01 6.13 -5.60
CA ASN A 368 7.45 7.52 -5.56
C ASN A 368 6.30 8.54 -5.44
N PHE A 369 5.24 8.12 -4.74
CA PHE A 369 4.23 9.01 -4.19
C PHE A 369 4.08 8.79 -2.70
N LEU A 370 3.98 9.87 -1.94
CA LEU A 370 3.37 9.81 -0.61
C LEU A 370 1.85 9.78 -0.83
N ILE A 371 1.23 8.63 -0.54
CA ILE A 371 -0.21 8.43 -0.73
C ILE A 371 -0.86 8.38 0.65
N GLY A 372 -1.88 9.22 0.87
CA GLY A 372 -2.62 9.30 2.11
C GLY A 372 -4.08 8.96 1.93
N PHE A 373 -4.62 8.28 2.93
CA PHE A 373 -6.04 7.92 3.03
C PHE A 373 -6.61 8.62 4.27
N ASP A 374 -7.53 9.54 4.04
CA ASP A 374 -8.35 10.14 5.10
C ASP A 374 -9.70 9.42 5.13
N LEU A 375 -9.92 8.62 6.17
CA LEU A 375 -11.10 7.76 6.30
C LEU A 375 -12.31 8.55 6.80
N GLU A 376 -12.13 9.73 7.40
CA GLU A 376 -13.21 10.60 7.85
C GLU A 376 -13.78 11.43 6.71
N THR A 377 -12.90 12.09 5.95
CA THR A 377 -13.30 12.91 4.80
C THR A 377 -13.46 12.11 3.51
N ARG A 378 -13.05 10.83 3.52
CA ARG A 378 -13.08 9.91 2.38
C ARG A 378 -12.30 10.43 1.18
N MET A 379 -11.04 10.82 1.42
CA MET A 379 -10.15 11.33 0.39
C MET A 379 -8.91 10.44 0.27
N VAL A 380 -8.45 10.23 -0.96
CA VAL A 380 -7.11 9.72 -1.26
C VAL A 380 -6.29 10.88 -1.82
N SER A 381 -5.14 11.11 -1.22
CA SER A 381 -4.21 12.19 -1.61
C SER A 381 -2.93 11.62 -2.17
N PHE A 382 -2.41 12.24 -3.23
CA PHE A 382 -1.16 11.88 -3.88
C PHE A 382 -0.21 13.07 -3.85
N LYS A 383 1.03 12.82 -3.44
CA LYS A 383 2.12 13.80 -3.50
C LYS A 383 3.33 13.17 -4.16
N PRO A 384 3.80 13.68 -5.31
CA PRO A 384 5.06 13.24 -5.91
C PRO A 384 6.19 13.36 -4.87
N THR A 385 6.87 12.25 -4.58
CA THR A 385 7.83 12.18 -3.47
C THR A 385 8.92 11.16 -3.82
N ASP A 386 10.17 11.53 -3.64
CA ASP A 386 11.25 10.54 -3.70
C ASP A 386 11.26 9.71 -2.41
N CYS A 387 10.62 8.53 -2.46
CA CYS A 387 10.45 7.66 -1.29
C CYS A 387 11.78 7.07 -0.78
N THR A 388 12.86 7.16 -1.55
CA THR A 388 14.19 6.71 -1.10
C THR A 388 14.84 7.67 -0.10
N LYS A 389 14.26 8.86 0.07
CA LYS A 389 14.79 9.94 0.95
C LYS A 389 13.93 10.23 2.18
N LEU A 390 12.96 9.38 2.48
CA LEU A 390 12.05 9.57 3.63
C LEU A 390 12.53 8.91 4.91
#